data_155e3b58cec0916b8a0b7517891bb462
#
_entry.id   155e3b58cec0916b8a0b7517891bb462
#
_cell.length_a   1.000
_cell.length_b   1.000
_cell.length_c   1.000
_cell.angle_alpha   90.00
_cell.angle_beta   90.00
_cell.angle_gamma   90.00
#
_symmetry.space_group_name_H-M   'P 1'
#
loop_
_entity.id
_entity.type
_entity.pdbx_description
1 polymer ?
#
loop_
_entity_poly.entity_id
_entity_poly.type
_entity_poly.pdbx_seq_one_letter_code
_entity_poly.pdbx_strand_id
1 'polypeptide(L)'
;MEVTAETLKAMSQESAARDVALVRSALGSRMGLLPGVDFSCEAVFVRKSLEYDVTACLALLPSGKLVDVDEKGSIEMPALDTGDYYLTVGLDGESVEFERNEVPMVRPGYSFAIRAFDELGQVDEMPLLRLRVEGGEVSIDREYIVPCLQMSSDPRYAEARRKLMERMETVAGHPNLAPGSPALSMRHNLYLLKSLRPEHRVDEFLIVTEEIAHSVRYYIPAPDSAEEVEIPAISRYDVQRWLEWLDAFLVSAAQTLDGTVLQEDTVDYDELKEQLRKELYDTLQPELSQMLLDRIEALRFDMQTQISEALKDFISGEFRRQIHDELNAELSAELEQKLYSSLYSTLYDALFVPPKVEEDTYTPLI
;
A
#
# COMPACT_ATOMS: atom_id res chain seq x y z
N MET A 1 -17.11 -38.41 0.61
CA MET A 1 -15.71 -37.97 0.80
C MET A 1 -15.58 -37.71 2.29
N GLU A 2 -14.89 -38.59 3.02
CA GLU A 2 -14.64 -38.34 4.45
C GLU A 2 -13.62 -37.20 4.56
N VAL A 3 -14.03 -36.15 5.24
CA VAL A 3 -13.14 -35.00 5.54
C VAL A 3 -12.32 -35.45 6.76
N THR A 4 -11.08 -35.81 6.53
CA THR A 4 -10.15 -36.19 7.60
C THR A 4 -9.55 -34.95 8.26
N ALA A 5 -9.04 -35.10 9.50
CA ALA A 5 -8.33 -34.00 10.19
C ALA A 5 -7.13 -33.49 9.38
N GLU A 6 -6.45 -34.36 8.63
CA GLU A 6 -5.35 -34.01 7.73
C GLU A 6 -5.83 -33.15 6.56
N THR A 7 -7.01 -33.47 5.97
CA THR A 7 -7.61 -32.69 4.89
C THR A 7 -7.99 -31.30 5.39
N LEU A 8 -8.56 -31.17 6.59
CA LEU A 8 -8.89 -29.87 7.21
C LEU A 8 -7.64 -29.06 7.51
N LYS A 9 -6.57 -29.69 8.00
CA LYS A 9 -5.30 -29.03 8.26
C LYS A 9 -4.66 -28.52 6.96
N ALA A 10 -4.67 -29.33 5.90
CA ALA A 10 -4.15 -28.93 4.59
C ALA A 10 -4.95 -27.75 4.00
N MET A 11 -6.29 -27.79 4.08
CA MET A 11 -7.15 -26.68 3.64
C MET A 11 -6.91 -25.40 4.43
N SER A 12 -6.73 -25.51 5.75
CA SER A 12 -6.40 -24.36 6.59
C SER A 12 -5.04 -23.75 6.23
N GLN A 13 -4.03 -24.58 5.98
CA GLN A 13 -2.70 -24.13 5.55
C GLN A 13 -2.74 -23.47 4.16
N GLU A 14 -3.52 -24.03 3.23
CA GLU A 14 -3.70 -23.46 1.90
C GLU A 14 -4.43 -22.11 1.96
N SER A 15 -5.46 -21.98 2.82
CA SER A 15 -6.14 -20.71 3.05
C SER A 15 -5.19 -19.66 3.63
N ALA A 16 -4.42 -20.03 4.66
CA ALA A 16 -3.43 -19.12 5.25
C ALA A 16 -2.36 -18.68 4.23
N ALA A 17 -1.90 -19.56 3.37
CA ALA A 17 -0.95 -19.23 2.30
C ALA A 17 -1.55 -18.28 1.26
N ARG A 18 -2.83 -18.43 0.91
CA ARG A 18 -3.54 -17.51 0.03
C ARG A 18 -3.72 -16.14 0.67
N ASP A 19 -4.07 -16.09 1.94
CA ASP A 19 -4.24 -14.84 2.68
C ASP A 19 -2.90 -14.07 2.75
N VAL A 20 -1.80 -14.76 3.04
CA VAL A 20 -0.45 -14.17 2.99
C VAL A 20 -0.11 -13.65 1.59
N ALA A 21 -0.44 -14.41 0.53
CA ALA A 21 -0.20 -13.98 -0.85
C ALA A 21 -1.02 -12.75 -1.22
N LEU A 22 -2.28 -12.67 -0.80
CA LEU A 22 -3.13 -11.49 -0.98
C LEU A 22 -2.60 -10.27 -0.23
N VAL A 23 -2.23 -10.45 1.04
CA VAL A 23 -1.63 -9.37 1.85
C VAL A 23 -0.34 -8.88 1.22
N ARG A 24 0.54 -9.79 0.78
CA ARG A 24 1.79 -9.42 0.08
C ARG A 24 1.54 -8.70 -1.24
N SER A 25 0.55 -9.12 -2.02
CA SER A 25 0.21 -8.44 -3.27
C SER A 25 -0.34 -7.03 -3.05
N ALA A 26 -1.10 -6.83 -1.97
CA ALA A 26 -1.71 -5.54 -1.64
C ALA A 26 -0.76 -4.58 -0.93
N LEU A 27 0.06 -5.08 -0.02
CA LEU A 27 0.91 -4.29 0.87
C LEU A 27 2.41 -4.40 0.57
N GLY A 28 2.80 -5.31 -0.32
CA GLY A 28 4.21 -5.59 -0.62
C GLY A 28 4.93 -6.25 0.57
N SER A 29 6.22 -5.95 0.72
CA SER A 29 7.04 -6.40 1.87
C SER A 29 6.96 -5.47 3.07
N ARG A 30 5.85 -4.77 3.25
CA ARG A 30 5.65 -3.86 4.37
C ARG A 30 5.41 -4.66 5.63
N MET A 31 5.89 -4.10 6.72
CA MET A 31 5.59 -4.57 8.07
C MET A 31 5.10 -3.41 8.91
N GLY A 32 4.41 -3.69 9.99
CA GLY A 32 4.01 -2.69 10.96
C GLY A 32 2.60 -2.89 11.50
N LEU A 33 2.23 -2.06 12.46
CA LEU A 33 0.89 -2.04 13.04
C LEU A 33 -0.17 -1.71 12.00
N LEU A 34 -1.28 -2.44 12.06
CA LEU A 34 -2.45 -2.15 11.24
C LEU A 34 -3.18 -0.90 11.76
N PRO A 35 -3.86 -0.16 10.87
CA PRO A 35 -4.65 0.99 11.29
C PRO A 35 -5.89 0.58 12.09
N GLY A 36 -6.35 1.49 12.96
CA GLY A 36 -7.58 1.30 13.76
C GLY A 36 -7.39 0.42 14.99
N VAL A 37 -6.16 0.17 15.41
CA VAL A 37 -5.82 -0.57 16.63
C VAL A 37 -5.25 0.43 17.65
N ASP A 38 -5.79 0.44 18.85
CA ASP A 38 -5.26 1.23 19.97
C ASP A 38 -4.07 0.47 20.61
N PHE A 39 -2.96 0.48 19.92
CA PHE A 39 -1.75 -0.18 20.36
C PHE A 39 -1.14 0.50 21.57
N SER A 40 -0.78 -0.30 22.57
CA SER A 40 0.04 0.10 23.70
C SER A 40 1.08 -0.99 23.99
N CYS A 41 2.29 -0.55 24.25
CA CYS A 41 3.37 -1.41 24.76
C CYS A 41 4.06 -0.70 25.92
N GLU A 42 3.73 -1.12 27.13
CA GLU A 42 4.37 -0.63 28.35
C GLU A 42 5.37 -1.67 28.84
N ALA A 43 6.50 -1.21 29.34
CA ALA A 43 7.49 -2.09 29.91
C ALA A 43 8.18 -1.47 31.11
N VAL A 44 8.67 -2.33 32.01
CA VAL A 44 9.41 -1.93 33.18
C VAL A 44 10.48 -2.97 33.49
N PHE A 45 11.65 -2.52 33.97
CA PHE A 45 12.70 -3.41 34.46
C PHE A 45 12.43 -3.82 35.89
N VAL A 46 12.37 -5.15 36.11
CA VAL A 46 12.24 -5.74 37.43
C VAL A 46 13.44 -6.70 37.64
N ARG A 47 14.40 -6.28 38.41
CA ARG A 47 15.65 -7.05 38.66
C ARG A 47 16.41 -7.33 37.35
N LYS A 48 16.30 -8.54 36.79
CA LYS A 48 17.00 -8.98 35.58
C LYS A 48 16.01 -9.28 34.42
N SER A 49 14.75 -8.94 34.58
CA SER A 49 13.73 -9.21 33.61
C SER A 49 13.07 -7.93 33.13
N LEU A 50 12.67 -7.90 31.90
CA LEU A 50 11.80 -6.90 31.33
C LEU A 50 10.36 -7.43 31.44
N GLU A 51 9.57 -6.82 32.30
CA GLU A 51 8.13 -7.05 32.34
C GLU A 51 7.47 -6.15 31.29
N TYR A 52 6.58 -6.72 30.48
CA TYR A 52 5.90 -5.99 29.41
C TYR A 52 4.39 -6.23 29.45
N ASP A 53 3.66 -5.24 28.97
CA ASP A 53 2.23 -5.24 28.78
C ASP A 53 1.94 -4.75 27.36
N VAL A 54 1.58 -5.65 26.46
CA VAL A 54 1.26 -5.36 25.08
C VAL A 54 -0.21 -5.55 24.87
N THR A 55 -0.91 -4.45 24.57
CA THR A 55 -2.35 -4.47 24.30
C THR A 55 -2.69 -4.18 22.86
N ALA A 56 -3.68 -4.92 22.34
CA ALA A 56 -4.29 -4.70 21.02
C ALA A 56 -3.25 -4.57 19.88
N CYS A 57 -2.18 -5.37 19.91
CA CYS A 57 -1.17 -5.38 18.85
C CYS A 57 -1.62 -6.29 17.70
N LEU A 58 -2.21 -5.69 16.67
CA LEU A 58 -2.42 -6.38 15.40
C LEU A 58 -1.38 -5.87 14.39
N ALA A 59 -0.47 -6.74 14.02
CA ALA A 59 0.70 -6.37 13.25
C ALA A 59 0.93 -7.29 12.05
N LEU A 60 1.49 -6.70 10.99
CA LEU A 60 1.99 -7.39 9.82
C LEU A 60 3.48 -7.60 9.96
N LEU A 61 3.92 -8.86 9.92
CA LEU A 61 5.33 -9.24 9.94
C LEU A 61 5.98 -9.05 8.55
N PRO A 62 7.33 -9.03 8.46
CA PRO A 62 8.05 -8.96 7.18
C PRO A 62 7.66 -10.06 6.19
N SER A 63 7.32 -11.25 6.68
CA SER A 63 6.82 -12.38 5.88
C SER A 63 5.45 -12.15 5.25
N GLY A 64 4.71 -11.12 5.67
CA GLY A 64 3.30 -10.89 5.30
C GLY A 64 2.30 -11.66 6.16
N LYS A 65 2.75 -12.30 7.24
CA LYS A 65 1.87 -12.96 8.21
C LYS A 65 1.36 -11.94 9.22
N LEU A 66 0.18 -12.19 9.76
CA LEU A 66 -0.44 -11.37 10.80
C LEU A 66 -0.19 -11.98 12.18
N VAL A 67 0.10 -11.11 13.14
CA VAL A 67 0.22 -11.42 14.56
C VAL A 67 -0.81 -10.59 15.30
N ASP A 68 -1.60 -11.26 16.14
CA ASP A 68 -2.59 -10.65 17.04
C ASP A 68 -2.18 -10.95 18.47
N VAL A 69 -1.71 -9.92 19.17
CA VAL A 69 -1.13 -10.02 20.51
C VAL A 69 -1.91 -9.15 21.48
N ASP A 70 -2.29 -9.74 22.59
CA ASP A 70 -2.82 -9.07 23.77
C ASP A 70 -2.31 -9.84 24.98
N GLU A 71 -1.16 -9.45 25.51
CA GLU A 71 -0.45 -10.25 26.53
C GLU A 71 0.41 -9.40 27.48
N LYS A 72 0.39 -9.81 28.73
CA LYS A 72 1.36 -9.39 29.76
C LYS A 72 2.33 -10.52 30.02
N GLY A 73 3.60 -10.21 29.94
CA GLY A 73 4.62 -11.21 30.13
C GLY A 73 5.90 -10.66 30.75
N SER A 74 6.88 -11.54 30.84
CA SER A 74 8.21 -11.19 31.32
C SER A 74 9.24 -11.96 30.51
N ILE A 75 10.30 -11.27 30.11
CA ILE A 75 11.44 -11.88 29.42
C ILE A 75 12.71 -11.62 30.22
N GLU A 76 13.50 -12.66 30.42
CA GLU A 76 14.79 -12.52 31.08
C GLU A 76 15.76 -11.77 30.15
N MET A 77 16.41 -10.72 30.70
CA MET A 77 17.35 -9.91 29.95
C MET A 77 18.66 -10.65 29.76
N PRO A 78 19.13 -10.89 28.55
CA PRO A 78 20.46 -11.40 28.31
C PRO A 78 21.53 -10.38 28.75
N ALA A 79 22.78 -10.79 28.82
CA ALA A 79 23.88 -9.84 28.95
C ALA A 79 23.96 -9.04 27.64
N LEU A 80 23.80 -7.70 27.73
CA LEU A 80 23.78 -6.80 26.59
C LEU A 80 25.02 -5.91 26.60
N ASP A 81 25.62 -5.73 25.45
CA ASP A 81 26.65 -4.72 25.20
C ASP A 81 26.01 -3.33 25.03
N THR A 82 26.82 -2.27 25.00
CA THR A 82 26.35 -0.92 24.71
C THR A 82 25.74 -0.86 23.31
N GLY A 83 24.50 -0.39 23.18
CA GLY A 83 23.80 -0.29 21.93
C GLY A 83 22.29 -0.24 22.06
N ASP A 84 21.61 -0.24 20.92
CA ASP A 84 20.16 -0.27 20.82
C ASP A 84 19.66 -1.71 20.64
N TYR A 85 18.68 -2.09 21.46
CA TYR A 85 18.01 -3.37 21.43
C TYR A 85 16.51 -3.18 21.34
N TYR A 86 15.81 -4.21 20.90
CA TYR A 86 14.37 -4.12 20.64
C TYR A 86 13.65 -5.31 21.26
N LEU A 87 12.55 -5.02 21.95
CA LEU A 87 11.57 -6.06 22.24
C LEU A 87 10.80 -6.31 20.95
N THR A 88 10.87 -7.52 20.45
CA THR A 88 10.24 -7.93 19.20
C THR A 88 9.17 -8.97 19.45
N VAL A 89 8.23 -9.07 18.51
CA VAL A 89 7.21 -10.13 18.44
C VAL A 89 7.30 -10.83 17.10
N GLY A 90 7.22 -12.15 17.12
CA GLY A 90 7.19 -13.02 15.96
C GLY A 90 6.28 -14.23 16.16
N LEU A 91 6.06 -15.00 15.10
CA LEU A 91 5.33 -16.27 15.20
C LEU A 91 6.29 -17.39 15.64
N ASP A 92 5.91 -18.14 16.65
CA ASP A 92 6.72 -19.27 17.16
C ASP A 92 6.47 -20.59 16.41
N GLY A 93 5.46 -20.62 15.53
CA GLY A 93 5.09 -21.81 14.76
C GLY A 93 4.17 -22.78 15.51
N GLU A 94 3.95 -22.60 16.79
CA GLU A 94 2.99 -23.36 17.58
C GLU A 94 1.59 -22.75 17.42
N SER A 95 0.58 -23.56 17.71
CA SER A 95 -0.81 -23.08 17.68
C SER A 95 -1.33 -23.03 19.10
N VAL A 96 -1.96 -21.91 19.45
CA VAL A 96 -2.55 -21.70 20.76
C VAL A 96 -4.07 -21.80 20.65
N GLU A 97 -4.66 -22.65 21.49
CA GLU A 97 -6.11 -22.72 21.65
C GLU A 97 -6.58 -21.58 22.55
N PHE A 98 -7.62 -20.87 22.12
CA PHE A 98 -8.28 -19.83 22.90
C PHE A 98 -9.78 -19.91 22.70
N GLU A 99 -10.53 -19.33 23.61
CA GLU A 99 -11.98 -19.32 23.58
C GLU A 99 -12.48 -17.90 23.23
N ARG A 100 -13.34 -17.83 22.21
CA ARG A 100 -14.02 -16.57 21.86
C ARG A 100 -15.52 -16.80 21.76
N ASN A 101 -16.28 -16.14 22.60
CA ASN A 101 -17.74 -16.31 22.71
C ASN A 101 -18.14 -17.79 22.91
N GLU A 102 -17.48 -18.48 23.82
CA GLU A 102 -17.71 -19.90 24.13
C GLU A 102 -17.39 -20.87 22.96
N VAL A 103 -16.72 -20.40 21.91
CA VAL A 103 -16.28 -21.22 20.80
C VAL A 103 -14.76 -21.42 20.89
N PRO A 104 -14.28 -22.65 20.97
CA PRO A 104 -12.85 -22.94 20.93
C PRO A 104 -12.30 -22.59 19.55
N MET A 105 -11.28 -21.74 19.54
CA MET A 105 -10.59 -21.30 18.35
C MET A 105 -9.10 -21.59 18.48
N VAL A 106 -8.41 -21.64 17.34
CA VAL A 106 -6.96 -21.83 17.28
C VAL A 106 -6.36 -20.66 16.54
N ARG A 107 -5.35 -20.04 17.13
CA ARG A 107 -4.54 -19.01 16.48
C ARG A 107 -3.09 -19.46 16.41
N PRO A 108 -2.28 -18.92 15.46
CA PRO A 108 -0.84 -19.09 15.53
C PRO A 108 -0.31 -18.55 16.85
N GLY A 109 0.58 -19.30 17.47
CA GLY A 109 1.32 -18.82 18.64
C GLY A 109 2.32 -17.75 18.23
N TYR A 110 2.71 -16.94 19.20
CA TYR A 110 3.71 -15.90 19.03
C TYR A 110 4.69 -15.94 20.20
N SER A 111 5.87 -15.39 19.97
CA SER A 111 6.90 -15.27 20.99
C SER A 111 7.52 -13.88 20.97
N PHE A 112 8.02 -13.50 22.12
CA PHE A 112 8.79 -12.27 22.29
C PHE A 112 10.27 -12.58 22.38
N ALA A 113 11.10 -11.69 21.84
CA ALA A 113 12.53 -11.77 21.92
C ALA A 113 13.17 -10.38 22.13
N ILE A 114 14.40 -10.36 22.66
CA ILE A 114 15.23 -9.16 22.63
C ILE A 114 16.23 -9.32 21.50
N ARG A 115 16.24 -8.36 20.57
CA ARG A 115 17.10 -8.37 19.39
C ARG A 115 17.96 -7.12 19.32
N ALA A 116 19.20 -7.27 18.86
CA ALA A 116 20.01 -6.14 18.46
C ALA A 116 19.53 -5.56 17.11
N PHE A 117 19.87 -4.32 16.81
CA PHE A 117 19.44 -3.64 15.59
C PHE A 117 19.82 -4.39 14.30
N ASP A 118 21.01 -4.94 14.26
CA ASP A 118 21.56 -5.67 13.11
C ASP A 118 20.90 -7.05 12.89
N GLU A 119 20.25 -7.60 13.90
CA GLU A 119 19.51 -8.85 13.82
C GLU A 119 18.10 -8.68 13.21
N LEU A 120 17.49 -7.48 13.35
CA LEU A 120 16.09 -7.24 12.97
C LEU A 120 15.79 -7.57 11.50
N GLY A 121 16.73 -7.30 10.59
CA GLY A 121 16.54 -7.61 9.16
C GLY A 121 16.67 -9.09 8.80
N GLN A 122 17.09 -9.93 9.75
CA GLN A 122 17.37 -11.35 9.52
C GLN A 122 16.27 -12.28 10.05
N VAL A 123 15.34 -11.74 10.84
CA VAL A 123 14.26 -12.47 11.50
C VAL A 123 12.88 -12.01 11.03
N ASP A 124 11.88 -12.89 11.13
CA ASP A 124 10.49 -12.57 10.80
C ASP A 124 9.76 -12.05 12.05
N GLU A 125 10.29 -10.97 12.60
CA GLU A 125 9.81 -10.37 13.84
C GLU A 125 9.58 -8.86 13.62
N MET A 126 8.69 -8.27 14.42
CA MET A 126 8.41 -6.84 14.42
C MET A 126 8.82 -6.22 15.76
N PRO A 127 9.60 -5.14 15.76
CA PRO A 127 9.97 -4.43 16.99
C PRO A 127 8.77 -3.64 17.53
N LEU A 128 8.56 -3.74 18.85
CA LEU A 128 7.49 -3.06 19.59
C LEU A 128 8.01 -1.96 20.50
N LEU A 129 9.24 -2.09 20.97
CA LEU A 129 9.84 -1.19 21.95
C LEU A 129 11.36 -1.15 21.73
N ARG A 130 11.97 0.03 21.89
CA ARG A 130 13.44 0.21 21.87
C ARG A 130 13.99 0.30 23.28
N LEU A 131 15.07 -0.41 23.50
CA LEU A 131 15.87 -0.39 24.72
C LEU A 131 17.25 0.19 24.40
N ARG A 132 17.73 1.13 25.17
CA ARG A 132 19.07 1.68 25.05
C ARG A 132 19.94 1.17 26.18
N VAL A 133 21.10 0.64 25.86
CA VAL A 133 22.08 0.17 26.80
C VAL A 133 23.30 1.10 26.76
N GLU A 134 23.53 1.84 27.81
CA GLU A 134 24.65 2.78 27.96
C GLU A 134 25.35 2.55 29.29
N GLY A 135 26.66 2.31 29.27
CA GLY A 135 27.45 2.11 30.48
C GLY A 135 26.98 0.95 31.36
N GLY A 136 26.29 -0.05 30.81
CA GLY A 136 25.71 -1.18 31.53
C GLY A 136 24.33 -0.92 32.16
N GLU A 137 23.81 0.29 32.00
CA GLU A 137 22.43 0.62 32.37
C GLU A 137 21.51 0.45 31.15
N VAL A 138 20.34 -0.15 31.38
CA VAL A 138 19.32 -0.35 30.36
C VAL A 138 18.18 0.64 30.60
N SER A 139 17.84 1.42 29.60
CA SER A 139 16.73 2.36 29.62
C SER A 139 15.71 2.02 28.55
N ILE A 140 14.45 2.32 28.80
CA ILE A 140 13.35 2.15 27.85
C ILE A 140 13.17 3.47 27.10
N ASP A 141 13.27 3.41 25.78
CA ASP A 141 12.99 4.57 24.94
C ASP A 141 11.47 4.74 24.74
N ARG A 142 10.90 5.67 25.48
CA ARG A 142 9.46 5.97 25.40
C ARG A 142 9.07 6.77 24.15
N GLU A 143 10.04 7.37 23.50
CA GLU A 143 9.85 8.14 22.26
C GLU A 143 9.91 7.23 21.01
N TYR A 144 10.27 5.96 21.18
CA TYR A 144 10.39 5.03 20.06
C TYR A 144 9.09 4.93 19.26
N ILE A 145 9.20 5.17 17.96
CA ILE A 145 8.08 5.10 17.01
C ILE A 145 8.00 3.68 16.46
N VAL A 146 6.94 2.97 16.80
CA VAL A 146 6.72 1.60 16.33
C VAL A 146 6.43 1.61 14.83
N PRO A 147 6.98 0.67 14.05
CA PRO A 147 6.64 0.52 12.65
C PRO A 147 5.13 0.39 12.44
N CYS A 148 4.57 1.22 11.56
CA CYS A 148 3.15 1.27 11.26
C CYS A 148 2.91 1.26 9.76
N LEU A 149 1.74 0.79 9.32
CA LEU A 149 1.34 0.87 7.92
C LEU A 149 0.79 2.26 7.56
N GLN A 150 0.13 2.91 8.52
CA GLN A 150 -0.39 4.28 8.39
C GLN A 150 0.11 5.15 9.53
N MET A 151 0.30 6.44 9.26
CA MET A 151 0.75 7.40 10.27
C MET A 151 -0.24 7.57 11.44
N SER A 152 -1.54 7.32 11.21
CA SER A 152 -2.57 7.37 12.24
C SER A 152 -2.47 6.26 13.28
N SER A 153 -1.72 5.18 13.00
CA SER A 153 -1.58 4.05 13.92
C SER A 153 -0.68 4.35 15.13
N ASP A 154 0.17 5.39 15.02
CA ASP A 154 0.97 5.88 16.14
C ASP A 154 1.01 7.41 16.14
N PRO A 155 0.51 8.08 17.19
CA PRO A 155 0.45 9.55 17.24
C PRO A 155 1.82 10.23 17.17
N ARG A 156 2.91 9.51 17.46
CA ARG A 156 4.28 10.02 17.37
C ARG A 156 4.69 10.38 15.94
N TYR A 157 4.07 9.76 14.89
CA TYR A 157 4.27 10.20 13.50
C TYR A 157 3.76 11.62 13.25
N ALA A 158 2.63 11.97 13.85
CA ALA A 158 2.09 13.32 13.73
C ALA A 158 3.02 14.35 14.40
N GLU A 159 3.57 14.01 15.54
CA GLU A 159 4.54 14.85 16.26
C GLU A 159 5.86 14.98 15.48
N ALA A 160 6.42 13.89 14.98
CA ALA A 160 7.62 13.90 14.15
C ALA A 160 7.42 14.75 12.90
N ARG A 161 6.28 14.58 12.21
CA ARG A 161 5.93 15.41 11.04
C ARG A 161 5.85 16.89 11.41
N ARG A 162 5.20 17.24 12.54
CA ARG A 162 5.10 18.64 13.00
C ARG A 162 6.50 19.24 13.22
N LYS A 163 7.36 18.49 13.92
CA LYS A 163 8.74 18.91 14.19
C LYS A 163 9.55 19.13 12.92
N LEU A 164 9.46 18.20 11.96
CA LEU A 164 10.12 18.34 10.66
C LEU A 164 9.58 19.53 9.87
N MET A 165 8.27 19.81 9.94
CA MET A 165 7.67 20.98 9.29
C MET A 165 8.27 22.28 9.86
N GLU A 166 8.41 22.40 11.18
CA GLU A 166 9.01 23.56 11.84
C GLU A 166 10.48 23.75 11.39
N ARG A 167 11.25 22.66 11.30
CA ARG A 167 12.63 22.69 10.78
C ARG A 167 12.68 23.11 9.32
N MET A 168 11.82 22.54 8.49
CA MET A 168 11.76 22.89 7.08
C MET A 168 11.28 24.32 6.84
N GLU A 169 10.38 24.86 7.67
CA GLU A 169 9.99 26.26 7.63
C GLU A 169 11.18 27.19 7.93
N THR A 170 12.01 26.80 8.90
CA THR A 170 13.24 27.54 9.21
C THR A 170 14.20 27.54 8.03
N VAL A 171 14.47 26.40 7.41
CA VAL A 171 15.37 26.28 6.26
C VAL A 171 14.79 26.98 5.02
N ALA A 172 13.53 26.74 4.67
CA ALA A 172 12.89 27.29 3.47
C ALA A 172 12.65 28.81 3.54
N GLY A 173 12.54 29.35 4.75
CA GLY A 173 12.38 30.80 5.02
C GLY A 173 13.69 31.51 5.33
N HIS A 174 14.82 30.79 5.29
CA HIS A 174 16.10 31.37 5.70
C HIS A 174 16.53 32.51 4.75
N PRO A 175 16.93 33.70 5.27
CA PRO A 175 17.30 34.85 4.43
C PRO A 175 18.51 34.59 3.54
N ASN A 176 19.43 33.72 3.97
CA ASN A 176 20.64 33.35 3.25
C ASN A 176 20.44 32.14 2.31
N LEU A 177 19.24 31.59 2.20
CA LEU A 177 18.95 30.55 1.21
C LEU A 177 18.93 31.18 -0.18
N ALA A 178 19.77 30.68 -1.08
CA ALA A 178 19.87 31.18 -2.42
C ALA A 178 18.51 31.22 -3.13
N PRO A 179 18.14 32.33 -3.80
CA PRO A 179 16.90 32.39 -4.56
C PRO A 179 16.90 31.46 -5.78
N GLY A 180 15.72 31.18 -6.34
CA GLY A 180 15.59 30.29 -7.49
C GLY A 180 15.39 28.84 -7.08
N SER A 181 16.11 27.91 -7.73
CA SER A 181 15.93 26.46 -7.54
C SER A 181 16.06 25.99 -6.09
N PRO A 182 17.04 26.44 -5.29
CA PRO A 182 17.13 26.05 -3.87
C PRO A 182 15.88 26.42 -3.08
N ALA A 183 15.47 27.69 -3.14
CA ALA A 183 14.29 28.16 -2.41
C ALA A 183 12.99 27.49 -2.89
N LEU A 184 12.87 27.23 -4.19
CA LEU A 184 11.71 26.54 -4.75
C LEU A 184 11.66 25.09 -4.29
N SER A 185 12.79 24.37 -4.31
CA SER A 185 12.87 22.98 -3.84
C SER A 185 12.51 22.86 -2.35
N MET A 186 13.07 23.72 -1.49
CA MET A 186 12.76 23.71 -0.07
C MET A 186 11.27 24.00 0.20
N ARG A 187 10.68 24.95 -0.53
CA ARG A 187 9.23 25.24 -0.42
C ARG A 187 8.37 24.10 -0.95
N HIS A 188 8.79 23.43 -2.02
CA HIS A 188 8.09 22.27 -2.55
C HIS A 188 8.08 21.12 -1.54
N ASN A 189 9.23 20.80 -0.96
CA ASN A 189 9.36 19.76 0.06
C ASN A 189 8.53 20.08 1.31
N LEU A 190 8.53 21.33 1.74
CA LEU A 190 7.66 21.78 2.83
C LEU A 190 6.17 21.61 2.48
N TYR A 191 5.78 21.92 1.24
CA TYR A 191 4.42 21.71 0.75
C TYR A 191 4.04 20.22 0.75
N LEU A 192 4.91 19.33 0.27
CA LEU A 192 4.69 17.89 0.30
C LEU A 192 4.48 17.40 1.74
N LEU A 193 5.35 17.81 2.66
CA LEU A 193 5.25 17.45 4.08
C LEU A 193 3.95 17.96 4.71
N LYS A 194 3.50 19.17 4.35
CA LYS A 194 2.21 19.76 4.79
C LYS A 194 1.00 19.02 4.20
N SER A 195 1.11 18.47 3.02
CA SER A 195 0.02 17.75 2.34
C SER A 195 -0.27 16.38 2.93
N LEU A 196 0.70 15.79 3.64
CA LEU A 196 0.52 14.51 4.30
C LEU A 196 -0.52 14.60 5.41
N ARG A 197 -1.41 13.62 5.46
CA ARG A 197 -2.46 13.47 6.48
C ARG A 197 -2.21 12.22 7.32
N PRO A 198 -2.81 12.10 8.49
CA PRO A 198 -2.66 10.90 9.32
C PRO A 198 -3.02 9.58 8.62
N GLU A 199 -3.94 9.62 7.66
CA GLU A 199 -4.39 8.44 6.91
C GLU A 199 -3.39 8.01 5.82
N HIS A 200 -2.38 8.84 5.51
CA HIS A 200 -1.33 8.48 4.57
C HIS A 200 -0.46 7.36 5.12
N ARG A 201 0.13 6.62 4.21
CA ARG A 201 1.00 5.50 4.54
C ARG A 201 2.34 6.01 5.04
N VAL A 202 2.92 5.26 5.97
CA VAL A 202 4.26 5.58 6.48
C VAL A 202 5.31 5.60 5.36
N ASP A 203 5.19 4.71 4.36
CA ASP A 203 6.09 4.73 3.19
C ASP A 203 6.07 6.07 2.45
N GLU A 204 4.89 6.68 2.28
CA GLU A 204 4.77 8.00 1.62
C GLU A 204 5.44 9.10 2.44
N PHE A 205 5.30 9.04 3.76
CA PHE A 205 6.00 9.94 4.66
C PHE A 205 7.52 9.76 4.57
N LEU A 206 8.01 8.53 4.55
CA LEU A 206 9.45 8.25 4.44
C LEU A 206 10.02 8.71 3.11
N ILE A 207 9.32 8.52 1.99
CA ILE A 207 9.75 9.02 0.67
C ILE A 207 9.89 10.55 0.71
N VAL A 208 8.91 11.26 1.27
CA VAL A 208 9.00 12.73 1.38
C VAL A 208 10.17 13.16 2.26
N THR A 209 10.43 12.46 3.36
CA THR A 209 11.56 12.77 4.25
C THR A 209 12.92 12.48 3.59
N GLU A 210 13.01 11.44 2.78
CA GLU A 210 14.20 11.11 1.99
C GLU A 210 14.47 12.19 0.92
N GLU A 211 13.43 12.63 0.23
CA GLU A 211 13.52 13.71 -0.77
C GLU A 211 13.97 15.04 -0.13
N ILE A 212 13.49 15.33 1.09
CA ILE A 212 13.98 16.46 1.88
C ILE A 212 15.50 16.35 2.12
N ALA A 213 15.96 15.19 2.60
CA ALA A 213 17.39 14.98 2.90
C ALA A 213 18.26 15.19 1.66
N HIS A 214 17.87 14.60 0.52
CA HIS A 214 18.59 14.74 -0.75
C HIS A 214 18.59 16.19 -1.26
N SER A 215 17.46 16.87 -1.19
CA SER A 215 17.35 18.28 -1.60
C SER A 215 18.21 19.20 -0.74
N VAL A 216 18.17 19.02 0.59
CA VAL A 216 18.99 19.82 1.52
C VAL A 216 20.48 19.57 1.26
N ARG A 217 20.90 18.33 1.15
CA ARG A 217 22.29 17.99 0.82
C ARG A 217 22.76 18.61 -0.49
N TYR A 218 21.91 18.61 -1.51
CA TYR A 218 22.26 19.14 -2.83
C TYR A 218 22.39 20.65 -2.86
N TYR A 219 21.49 21.38 -2.19
CA TYR A 219 21.40 22.83 -2.28
C TYR A 219 22.08 23.59 -1.14
N ILE A 220 22.33 22.93 -0.02
CA ILE A 220 22.99 23.53 1.16
C ILE A 220 24.26 22.74 1.42
N PRO A 221 25.38 23.15 0.80
CA PRO A 221 26.63 22.42 0.95
C PRO A 221 27.09 22.43 2.41
N ALA A 222 27.62 21.31 2.86
CA ALA A 222 28.28 21.25 4.16
C ALA A 222 29.46 22.25 4.20
N PRO A 223 29.84 22.75 5.39
CA PRO A 223 31.03 23.60 5.53
C PRO A 223 32.27 22.88 4.97
N ASP A 224 33.19 23.62 4.37
CA ASP A 224 34.40 23.13 3.68
C ASP A 224 35.27 22.13 4.47
N SER A 225 35.04 22.01 5.77
CA SER A 225 35.78 21.10 6.67
C SER A 225 35.03 19.81 7.03
N ALA A 226 33.78 19.64 6.57
CA ALA A 226 33.00 18.43 6.87
C ALA A 226 33.19 17.38 5.77
N GLU A 227 33.52 16.16 6.15
CA GLU A 227 33.37 15.00 5.27
C GLU A 227 31.95 15.00 4.67
N GLU A 228 31.85 14.60 3.42
CA GLU A 228 30.56 14.55 2.72
C GLU A 228 29.54 13.79 3.59
N VAL A 229 28.49 14.49 4.08
CA VAL A 229 27.49 13.89 4.97
C VAL A 229 26.78 12.78 4.19
N GLU A 230 27.05 11.55 4.59
CA GLU A 230 26.37 10.39 4.02
C GLU A 230 24.92 10.33 4.55
N ILE A 231 23.96 10.25 3.63
CA ILE A 231 22.56 10.05 3.99
C ILE A 231 22.40 8.58 4.37
N PRO A 232 22.05 8.27 5.64
CA PRO A 232 21.88 6.89 6.05
C PRO A 232 20.70 6.23 5.36
N ALA A 233 20.77 4.92 5.15
CA ALA A 233 19.64 4.15 4.65
C ALA A 233 18.48 4.16 5.65
N ILE A 234 17.27 4.33 5.17
CA ILE A 234 16.07 4.30 6.00
C ILE A 234 15.80 2.85 6.41
N SER A 235 15.81 2.59 7.72
CA SER A 235 15.40 1.31 8.27
C SER A 235 13.90 1.34 8.58
N ARG A 236 13.16 0.37 8.06
CA ARG A 236 11.75 0.19 8.41
C ARG A 236 11.53 -0.33 9.83
N TYR A 237 12.57 -0.90 10.44
CA TYR A 237 12.54 -1.40 11.79
C TYR A 237 12.74 -0.31 12.84
N ASP A 238 13.39 0.79 12.46
CA ASP A 238 13.61 1.94 13.32
C ASP A 238 13.52 3.24 12.51
N VAL A 239 12.30 3.67 12.28
CA VAL A 239 12.00 4.93 11.60
C VAL A 239 12.44 6.12 12.42
N GLN A 240 12.39 6.02 13.75
CA GLN A 240 12.78 7.10 14.64
C GLN A 240 14.25 7.48 14.48
N ARG A 241 15.15 6.50 14.32
CA ARG A 241 16.57 6.76 14.08
C ARG A 241 16.82 7.62 12.83
N TRP A 242 16.04 7.35 11.77
CA TRP A 242 16.06 8.17 10.57
C TRP A 242 15.55 9.59 10.86
N LEU A 243 14.44 9.74 11.57
CA LEU A 243 13.84 11.04 11.87
C LEU A 243 14.70 11.87 12.83
N GLU A 244 15.36 11.26 13.80
CA GLU A 244 16.34 11.89 14.69
C GLU A 244 17.53 12.42 13.88
N TRP A 245 18.05 11.61 12.95
CA TRP A 245 19.13 12.01 12.06
C TRP A 245 18.70 13.18 11.17
N LEU A 246 17.53 13.09 10.56
CA LEU A 246 17.01 14.14 9.66
C LEU A 246 16.76 15.45 10.41
N ASP A 247 16.21 15.41 11.64
CA ASP A 247 16.04 16.60 12.48
C ASP A 247 17.39 17.29 12.76
N ALA A 248 18.39 16.52 13.17
CA ALA A 248 19.73 17.02 13.40
C ALA A 248 20.37 17.59 12.12
N PHE A 249 20.18 16.91 11.00
CA PHE A 249 20.66 17.36 9.68
C PHE A 249 20.03 18.69 9.25
N LEU A 250 18.71 18.87 9.43
CA LEU A 250 18.04 20.13 9.14
C LEU A 250 18.49 21.28 10.05
N VAL A 251 18.75 20.99 11.33
CA VAL A 251 19.35 21.97 12.24
C VAL A 251 20.74 22.42 11.76
N SER A 252 21.58 21.45 11.38
CA SER A 252 22.92 21.74 10.82
C SER A 252 22.84 22.54 9.52
N ALA A 253 21.89 22.23 8.65
CA ALA A 253 21.66 22.97 7.41
C ALA A 253 21.28 24.45 7.68
N ALA A 254 20.40 24.69 8.64
CA ALA A 254 20.05 26.06 9.06
C ALA A 254 21.27 26.82 9.60
N GLN A 255 22.08 26.17 10.45
CA GLN A 255 23.34 26.75 10.97
C GLN A 255 24.35 27.04 9.86
N THR A 256 24.44 26.19 8.86
CA THR A 256 25.28 26.43 7.67
C THR A 256 24.84 27.69 6.94
N LEU A 257 23.53 27.85 6.75
CA LEU A 257 22.99 29.06 6.13
C LEU A 257 23.26 30.32 6.99
N ASP A 258 23.22 30.23 8.31
CA ASP A 258 23.59 31.33 9.22
C ASP A 258 25.07 31.75 9.07
N GLY A 259 25.96 30.77 8.88
CA GLY A 259 27.40 31.02 8.66
C GLY A 259 27.74 31.48 7.25
N THR A 260 26.84 31.33 6.29
CA THR A 260 27.03 31.77 4.91
C THR A 260 26.76 33.27 4.82
N VAL A 261 27.81 34.07 4.91
CA VAL A 261 27.70 35.48 4.56
C VAL A 261 27.47 35.50 3.04
N LEU A 262 26.26 35.84 2.62
CA LEU A 262 26.02 36.14 1.21
C LEU A 262 26.99 37.28 0.83
N GLN A 263 28.06 36.96 0.09
CA GLN A 263 28.70 37.98 -0.71
C GLN A 263 27.61 38.49 -1.61
N GLU A 264 27.27 39.81 -1.46
CA GLU A 264 26.50 40.52 -2.41
C GLU A 264 27.29 40.56 -3.74
N ASP A 265 27.39 39.42 -4.41
CA ASP A 265 27.59 39.47 -5.84
C ASP A 265 26.34 40.15 -6.37
N THR A 266 26.56 41.35 -6.91
CA THR A 266 25.54 42.11 -7.65
C THR A 266 25.14 41.27 -8.87
N VAL A 267 24.33 40.25 -8.62
CA VAL A 267 23.70 39.46 -9.68
C VAL A 267 22.72 40.42 -10.35
N ASP A 268 22.97 40.69 -11.61
CA ASP A 268 22.02 41.44 -12.42
C ASP A 268 20.73 40.58 -12.52
N TYR A 269 19.77 40.94 -11.66
CA TYR A 269 18.49 40.22 -11.56
C TYR A 269 17.73 40.23 -12.89
N ASP A 270 17.95 41.18 -13.75
CA ASP A 270 17.29 41.29 -15.05
C ASP A 270 17.94 40.30 -16.05
N GLU A 271 19.24 40.10 -16.01
CA GLU A 271 19.96 39.12 -16.83
C GLU A 271 19.63 37.69 -16.37
N LEU A 272 19.57 37.43 -15.05
CA LEU A 272 19.20 36.09 -14.50
C LEU A 272 17.73 35.78 -14.81
N LYS A 273 16.84 36.75 -14.79
CA LYS A 273 15.42 36.58 -15.12
C LYS A 273 15.21 36.24 -16.59
N GLU A 274 16.00 36.89 -17.49
CA GLU A 274 15.97 36.56 -18.92
C GLU A 274 16.58 35.19 -19.20
N GLN A 275 17.67 34.79 -18.53
CA GLN A 275 18.25 33.44 -18.64
C GLN A 275 17.29 32.41 -18.14
N LEU A 276 16.70 32.55 -16.96
CA LEU A 276 15.69 31.64 -16.42
C LEU A 276 14.44 31.54 -17.30
N ARG A 277 14.00 32.68 -17.87
CA ARG A 277 12.88 32.69 -18.80
C ARG A 277 13.20 31.91 -20.08
N LYS A 278 14.42 32.06 -20.58
CA LYS A 278 14.88 31.34 -21.76
C LYS A 278 15.04 29.84 -21.49
N GLU A 279 15.67 29.46 -20.38
CA GLU A 279 15.78 28.05 -19.99
C GLU A 279 14.42 27.41 -19.75
N LEU A 280 13.49 28.13 -19.08
CA LEU A 280 12.13 27.64 -18.85
C LEU A 280 11.35 27.41 -20.16
N TYR A 281 11.49 28.35 -21.11
CA TYR A 281 10.82 28.22 -22.40
C TYR A 281 11.48 27.19 -23.31
N ASP A 282 12.81 27.14 -23.37
CA ASP A 282 13.53 26.31 -24.31
C ASP A 282 13.62 24.83 -23.84
N THR A 283 13.58 24.60 -22.52
CA THR A 283 13.76 23.23 -21.95
C THR A 283 12.45 22.64 -21.44
N LEU A 284 11.69 23.37 -20.62
CA LEU A 284 10.48 22.81 -19.99
C LEU A 284 9.26 22.78 -20.91
N GLN A 285 9.12 23.73 -21.83
CA GLN A 285 7.96 23.78 -22.70
C GLN A 285 7.92 22.58 -23.67
N PRO A 286 9.03 22.16 -24.31
CA PRO A 286 9.05 20.94 -25.13
C PRO A 286 8.79 19.67 -24.31
N GLU A 287 9.41 19.54 -23.13
CA GLU A 287 9.24 18.37 -22.26
C GLU A 287 7.81 18.25 -21.76
N LEU A 288 7.21 19.36 -21.29
CA LEU A 288 5.83 19.38 -20.83
C LEU A 288 4.84 19.10 -21.96
N SER A 289 5.14 19.61 -23.18
CA SER A 289 4.34 19.35 -24.37
C SER A 289 4.41 17.86 -24.76
N GLN A 290 5.59 17.26 -24.69
CA GLN A 290 5.77 15.84 -24.97
C GLN A 290 5.08 14.96 -23.93
N MET A 291 5.24 15.27 -22.65
CA MET A 291 4.55 14.55 -21.56
C MET A 291 3.02 14.65 -21.69
N LEU A 292 2.50 15.80 -22.08
CA LEU A 292 1.07 15.99 -22.32
C LEU A 292 0.59 15.16 -23.52
N LEU A 293 1.35 15.14 -24.61
CA LEU A 293 1.02 14.33 -25.79
C LEU A 293 1.03 12.84 -25.44
N ASP A 294 2.05 12.36 -24.76
CA ASP A 294 2.18 10.96 -24.34
C ASP A 294 1.00 10.57 -23.41
N ARG A 295 0.60 11.49 -22.52
CA ARG A 295 -0.54 11.26 -21.62
C ARG A 295 -1.89 11.24 -22.36
N ILE A 296 -2.04 12.12 -23.34
CA ILE A 296 -3.25 12.16 -24.19
C ILE A 296 -3.34 10.87 -25.03
N GLU A 297 -2.23 10.40 -25.59
CA GLU A 297 -2.21 9.15 -26.36
C GLU A 297 -2.51 7.94 -25.48
N ALA A 298 -1.94 7.87 -24.26
CA ALA A 298 -2.25 6.82 -23.30
C ALA A 298 -3.73 6.81 -22.91
N LEU A 299 -4.30 7.96 -22.60
CA LEU A 299 -5.73 8.10 -22.28
C LEU A 299 -6.63 7.72 -23.47
N ARG A 300 -6.23 8.10 -24.70
CA ARG A 300 -6.94 7.71 -25.91
C ARG A 300 -6.96 6.20 -26.12
N PHE A 301 -5.81 5.57 -25.90
CA PHE A 301 -5.69 4.10 -25.99
C PHE A 301 -6.56 3.40 -24.95
N ASP A 302 -6.50 3.84 -23.68
CA ASP A 302 -7.31 3.31 -22.59
C ASP A 302 -8.82 3.47 -22.86
N MET A 303 -9.24 4.64 -23.32
CA MET A 303 -10.64 4.88 -23.70
C MET A 303 -11.08 3.99 -24.86
N GLN A 304 -10.24 3.83 -25.90
CA GLN A 304 -10.55 2.94 -27.04
C GLN A 304 -10.69 1.49 -26.58
N THR A 305 -9.83 1.05 -25.68
CA THR A 305 -9.86 -0.31 -25.12
C THR A 305 -11.13 -0.52 -24.31
N GLN A 306 -11.45 0.40 -23.39
CA GLN A 306 -12.67 0.33 -22.57
C GLN A 306 -13.95 0.36 -23.40
N ILE A 307 -14.01 1.23 -24.42
CA ILE A 307 -15.16 1.30 -25.34
C ILE A 307 -15.27 0.00 -26.14
N SER A 308 -14.16 -0.55 -26.63
CA SER A 308 -14.14 -1.80 -27.38
C SER A 308 -14.58 -2.99 -26.54
N GLU A 309 -14.13 -3.07 -25.29
CA GLU A 309 -14.55 -4.10 -24.34
C GLU A 309 -16.03 -3.95 -23.98
N ALA A 310 -16.49 -2.76 -23.65
CA ALA A 310 -17.88 -2.49 -23.33
C ALA A 310 -18.83 -2.81 -24.51
N LEU A 311 -18.42 -2.45 -25.75
CA LEU A 311 -19.15 -2.81 -26.97
C LEU A 311 -19.17 -4.33 -27.20
N LYS A 312 -18.05 -5.00 -26.95
CA LYS A 312 -17.93 -6.45 -27.10
C LYS A 312 -18.82 -7.19 -26.09
N ASP A 313 -18.85 -6.70 -24.85
CA ASP A 313 -19.72 -7.25 -23.81
C ASP A 313 -21.21 -6.98 -24.09
N PHE A 314 -21.54 -5.78 -24.57
CA PHE A 314 -22.90 -5.43 -24.98
C PHE A 314 -23.39 -6.32 -26.15
N ILE A 315 -22.58 -6.46 -27.22
CA ILE A 315 -22.92 -7.27 -28.38
C ILE A 315 -22.99 -8.78 -28.03
N SER A 316 -22.10 -9.26 -27.18
CA SER A 316 -22.04 -10.70 -26.81
C SER A 316 -23.10 -11.10 -25.78
N GLY A 317 -23.46 -10.20 -24.87
CA GLY A 317 -24.37 -10.49 -23.76
C GLY A 317 -25.83 -10.17 -24.03
N GLU A 318 -26.16 -8.91 -24.07
CA GLU A 318 -27.55 -8.45 -24.04
C GLU A 318 -28.21 -8.44 -25.44
N PHE A 319 -27.46 -7.95 -26.42
CA PHE A 319 -27.95 -7.90 -27.80
C PHE A 319 -28.13 -9.31 -28.40
N ARG A 320 -27.22 -10.24 -28.08
CA ARG A 320 -27.35 -11.63 -28.52
C ARG A 320 -28.53 -12.35 -27.86
N ARG A 321 -28.83 -12.06 -26.60
CA ARG A 321 -30.01 -12.58 -25.90
C ARG A 321 -31.28 -12.00 -26.52
N GLN A 322 -31.30 -10.70 -26.76
CA GLN A 322 -32.47 -10.03 -27.31
C GLN A 322 -32.80 -10.54 -28.71
N ILE A 323 -31.81 -10.68 -29.61
CA ILE A 323 -32.02 -11.28 -30.96
C ILE A 323 -32.45 -12.74 -30.85
N HIS A 324 -31.86 -13.51 -29.91
CA HIS A 324 -32.25 -14.91 -29.73
C HIS A 324 -33.68 -15.04 -29.23
N ASP A 325 -34.12 -14.20 -28.32
CA ASP A 325 -35.48 -14.20 -27.78
C ASP A 325 -36.51 -13.71 -28.80
N GLU A 326 -36.19 -12.68 -29.57
CA GLU A 326 -37.05 -12.20 -30.70
C GLU A 326 -37.16 -13.26 -31.80
N LEU A 327 -36.04 -13.86 -32.23
CA LEU A 327 -36.03 -14.92 -33.23
C LEU A 327 -36.81 -16.18 -32.76
N ASN A 328 -36.65 -16.55 -31.49
CA ASN A 328 -37.41 -17.68 -30.95
C ASN A 328 -38.92 -17.39 -30.86
N ALA A 329 -39.30 -16.17 -30.49
CA ALA A 329 -40.68 -15.76 -30.44
C ALA A 329 -41.32 -15.74 -31.85
N GLU A 330 -40.61 -15.18 -32.85
CA GLU A 330 -41.09 -15.19 -34.26
C GLU A 330 -41.17 -16.60 -34.83
N LEU A 331 -40.15 -17.44 -34.63
CA LEU A 331 -40.13 -18.82 -35.08
C LEU A 331 -41.23 -19.67 -34.42
N SER A 332 -41.47 -19.48 -33.13
CA SER A 332 -42.56 -20.17 -32.43
C SER A 332 -43.92 -19.75 -32.96
N ALA A 333 -44.15 -18.46 -33.18
CA ALA A 333 -45.39 -17.96 -33.72
C ALA A 333 -45.66 -18.47 -35.18
N GLU A 334 -44.58 -18.47 -36.02
CA GLU A 334 -44.67 -18.97 -37.40
C GLU A 334 -44.90 -20.49 -37.46
N LEU A 335 -44.23 -21.24 -36.56
CA LEU A 335 -44.45 -22.69 -36.42
C LEU A 335 -45.85 -23.00 -35.93
N GLU A 336 -46.36 -22.32 -34.91
CA GLU A 336 -47.72 -22.47 -34.45
C GLU A 336 -48.73 -22.21 -35.56
N GLN A 337 -48.57 -21.08 -36.30
CA GLN A 337 -49.44 -20.73 -37.41
C GLN A 337 -49.42 -21.77 -38.52
N LYS A 338 -48.24 -22.27 -38.91
CA LYS A 338 -48.10 -23.33 -39.91
C LYS A 338 -48.67 -24.66 -39.44
N LEU A 339 -48.47 -24.99 -38.16
CA LEU A 339 -49.02 -26.22 -37.57
C LEU A 339 -50.56 -26.18 -37.50
N TYR A 340 -51.12 -25.06 -37.04
CA TYR A 340 -52.57 -24.85 -37.02
C TYR A 340 -53.18 -24.91 -38.42
N SER A 341 -52.59 -24.24 -39.41
CA SER A 341 -53.10 -24.25 -40.80
C SER A 341 -52.99 -25.64 -41.43
N SER A 342 -51.88 -26.35 -41.19
CA SER A 342 -51.69 -27.73 -41.68
C SER A 342 -52.64 -28.70 -41.02
N LEU A 343 -52.81 -28.60 -39.71
CA LEU A 343 -53.71 -29.47 -38.94
C LEU A 343 -55.19 -29.21 -39.34
N TYR A 344 -55.51 -27.92 -39.49
CA TYR A 344 -56.88 -27.53 -39.94
C TYR A 344 -57.13 -28.03 -41.32
N SER A 345 -56.21 -27.91 -42.27
CA SER A 345 -56.37 -28.41 -43.66
C SER A 345 -56.48 -29.95 -43.62
N THR A 346 -55.67 -30.65 -42.89
CA THR A 346 -55.67 -32.12 -42.77
C THR A 346 -56.99 -32.63 -42.15
N LEU A 347 -57.46 -31.98 -41.10
CA LEU A 347 -58.76 -32.30 -40.48
C LEU A 347 -59.90 -31.97 -41.34
N TYR A 348 -59.86 -30.84 -42.06
CA TYR A 348 -60.92 -30.47 -43.01
C TYR A 348 -61.00 -31.47 -44.15
N ASP A 349 -59.89 -31.84 -44.78
CA ASP A 349 -59.80 -32.83 -45.82
C ASP A 349 -60.29 -34.25 -45.37
N ALA A 350 -59.95 -34.64 -44.14
CA ALA A 350 -60.37 -35.92 -43.57
C ALA A 350 -61.86 -35.96 -43.21
N LEU A 351 -62.46 -34.83 -42.80
CA LEU A 351 -63.87 -34.81 -42.33
C LEU A 351 -64.86 -34.35 -43.35
N PHE A 352 -64.47 -33.54 -44.34
CA PHE A 352 -65.40 -32.89 -45.24
C PHE A 352 -65.14 -33.21 -46.70
N VAL A 353 -64.00 -33.79 -47.09
CA VAL A 353 -63.76 -34.25 -48.46
C VAL A 353 -64.14 -35.69 -48.57
N PRO A 354 -65.17 -36.07 -49.33
CA PRO A 354 -65.52 -37.49 -49.48
C PRO A 354 -64.38 -38.23 -50.17
N PRO A 355 -64.17 -39.49 -49.81
CA PRO A 355 -63.10 -40.31 -50.42
C PRO A 355 -63.37 -40.37 -51.96
N LYS A 356 -62.29 -40.10 -52.69
CA LYS A 356 -62.35 -40.27 -54.18
C LYS A 356 -62.75 -41.70 -54.45
N VAL A 357 -63.94 -41.88 -55.04
CA VAL A 357 -64.38 -43.19 -55.55
C VAL A 357 -63.48 -43.46 -56.76
N GLU A 358 -62.62 -44.48 -56.63
CA GLU A 358 -61.93 -45.01 -57.82
C GLU A 358 -62.99 -45.59 -58.72
N GLU A 359 -63.13 -45.00 -59.90
CA GLU A 359 -63.95 -45.59 -60.98
C GLU A 359 -63.26 -46.85 -61.48
N ASP A 360 -63.77 -48.01 -61.01
CA ASP A 360 -63.43 -49.28 -61.60
C ASP A 360 -63.75 -49.23 -63.07
N THR A 361 -62.72 -49.14 -63.88
CA THR A 361 -62.81 -49.34 -65.32
C THR A 361 -63.13 -50.81 -65.60
N TYR A 362 -64.46 -51.04 -65.77
CA TYR A 362 -64.92 -52.31 -66.25
C TYR A 362 -64.48 -52.46 -67.71
N THR A 363 -63.56 -53.35 -67.98
CA THR A 363 -63.28 -53.78 -69.37
C THR A 363 -64.16 -54.96 -69.69
N PRO A 364 -65.09 -54.87 -70.69
CA PRO A 364 -65.84 -56.03 -71.07
C PRO A 364 -65.03 -56.97 -71.96
N LEU A 365 -64.95 -58.27 -71.55
CA LEU A 365 -64.47 -59.34 -72.38
C LEU A 365 -65.48 -59.63 -73.51
N ILE A 366 -65.02 -59.54 -74.79
CA ILE A 366 -65.52 -60.30 -75.94
C ILE A 366 -64.28 -61.01 -76.54
#